data_9f657c3ae0516030f1963c1f7760631b
#
_entry.id   9f657c3ae0516030f1963c1f7760631b
#
_cell.length_a   1.000
_cell.length_b   1.000
_cell.length_c   1.000
_cell.angle_alpha   90.00
_cell.angle_beta   90.00
_cell.angle_gamma   90.00
#
_symmetry.space_group_name_H-M   'P 1'
#
loop_
_entity.id
_entity.type
_entity.pdbx_description
1 polymer ?
#
loop_
_entity_poly.entity_id
_entity_poly.type
_entity_poly.pdbx_seq_one_letter_code
_entity_poly.pdbx_strand_id
1 'polypeptide(L)'
;KRAKQYGIKGGTLTIGKGTVSNRILNFIGLSDIRKEICFMLTDTTTAYQSLEGLNKEFDFNKPNHGIAFTTSVCKILGAKSLPCESSDYKKGVENTMYHMITTIVERGKAEDVIDAATKAGSKGGTIMGGRGSGIHETSKLFSMDIEPEKEIVLIVSEADMTDAIVSSIRAQLKIDDPGKGIIYIQNIVEHKKSLETYN
;
A
#
# COMPACT_ATOMS: atom_id res chain seq x y z
N LYS A 1 -13.90 8.92 3.53
CA LYS A 1 -14.45 10.33 3.55
C LYS A 1 -13.85 11.13 4.71
N ARG A 2 -13.81 10.63 5.95
CA ARG A 2 -13.28 11.37 7.13
C ARG A 2 -11.81 11.78 6.98
N ALA A 3 -10.94 10.87 6.52
CA ALA A 3 -9.53 11.18 6.33
C ALA A 3 -9.28 12.39 5.38
N LYS A 4 -10.18 12.63 4.42
CA LYS A 4 -10.08 13.80 3.53
C LYS A 4 -10.22 15.14 4.27
N GLN A 5 -10.93 15.19 5.40
CA GLN A 5 -11.08 16.40 6.23
C GLN A 5 -9.76 16.78 6.91
N TYR A 6 -8.84 15.82 7.06
CA TYR A 6 -7.52 16.00 7.63
C TYR A 6 -6.40 16.11 6.57
N GLY A 7 -6.76 16.36 5.31
CA GLY A 7 -5.79 16.61 4.24
C GLY A 7 -5.38 15.39 3.41
N ILE A 8 -5.88 14.20 3.73
CA ILE A 8 -5.61 12.99 2.92
C ILE A 8 -6.30 13.12 1.56
N LYS A 9 -5.54 13.04 0.49
CA LYS A 9 -6.05 13.26 -0.87
C LYS A 9 -6.66 12.01 -1.50
N GLY A 10 -6.13 10.83 -1.17
CA GLY A 10 -6.59 9.57 -1.71
C GLY A 10 -6.26 8.39 -0.80
N GLY A 11 -6.80 7.24 -1.12
CA GLY A 11 -6.51 6.00 -0.38
C GLY A 11 -6.97 4.78 -1.14
N THR A 12 -6.37 3.65 -0.82
CA THR A 12 -6.70 2.34 -1.37
C THR A 12 -7.21 1.44 -0.26
N LEU A 13 -8.38 0.87 -0.47
CA LEU A 13 -9.04 -0.04 0.46
C LEU A 13 -8.88 -1.47 -0.04
N THR A 14 -8.50 -2.38 0.85
CA THR A 14 -8.52 -3.81 0.59
C THR A 14 -9.23 -4.53 1.73
N ILE A 15 -9.64 -5.77 1.46
CA ILE A 15 -10.35 -6.60 2.42
C ILE A 15 -9.37 -7.60 2.99
N GLY A 16 -9.34 -7.67 4.31
CA GLY A 16 -8.61 -8.67 5.05
C GLY A 16 -9.53 -9.51 5.92
N LYS A 17 -9.00 -10.60 6.42
CA LYS A 17 -9.64 -11.49 7.38
C LYS A 17 -9.06 -11.24 8.76
N GLY A 18 -9.89 -10.76 9.67
CA GLY A 18 -9.49 -10.56 11.06
C GLY A 18 -9.70 -11.83 11.89
N THR A 19 -8.72 -12.17 12.70
CA THR A 19 -8.82 -13.26 13.66
C THR A 19 -9.33 -12.73 15.01
N VAL A 20 -10.37 -13.33 15.56
CA VAL A 20 -10.86 -13.01 16.91
C VAL A 20 -10.53 -14.16 17.83
N SER A 21 -9.82 -13.88 18.90
CA SER A 21 -9.53 -14.86 19.95
C SER A 21 -10.75 -15.05 20.88
N ASN A 22 -11.85 -15.50 20.31
CA ASN A 22 -13.03 -15.87 21.11
C ASN A 22 -13.31 -17.37 20.93
N ARG A 23 -13.12 -18.14 22.00
CA ARG A 23 -13.33 -19.60 22.01
C ARG A 23 -14.73 -20.01 21.53
N ILE A 24 -15.76 -19.23 21.84
CA ILE A 24 -17.14 -19.52 21.46
C ILE A 24 -17.35 -19.32 19.97
N LEU A 25 -16.84 -18.21 19.42
CA LEU A 25 -16.95 -17.92 17.98
C LEU A 25 -16.13 -18.91 17.14
N ASN A 26 -14.96 -19.33 17.64
CA ASN A 26 -14.16 -20.38 16.99
C ASN A 26 -14.90 -21.72 16.94
N PHE A 27 -15.61 -22.07 18.02
CA PHE A 27 -16.35 -23.34 18.11
C PHE A 27 -17.52 -23.42 17.11
N ILE A 28 -18.17 -22.29 16.81
CA ILE A 28 -19.30 -22.21 15.86
C ILE A 28 -18.88 -21.80 14.43
N GLY A 29 -17.56 -21.78 14.16
CA GLY A 29 -17.03 -21.46 12.82
C GLY A 29 -17.19 -20.02 12.37
N LEU A 30 -17.54 -19.09 13.26
CA LEU A 30 -17.72 -17.66 13.01
C LEU A 30 -16.51 -16.81 13.42
N SER A 31 -15.31 -17.42 13.41
CA SER A 31 -14.06 -16.75 13.82
C SER A 31 -13.55 -15.71 12.81
N ASP A 32 -14.09 -15.72 11.60
CA ASP A 32 -13.60 -14.91 10.50
C ASP A 32 -14.39 -13.62 10.37
N ILE A 33 -13.82 -12.54 10.89
CA ILE A 33 -14.41 -11.21 10.74
C ILE A 33 -13.75 -10.50 9.56
N ARG A 34 -14.57 -10.11 8.58
CA ARG A 34 -14.11 -9.23 7.49
C ARG A 34 -13.58 -7.93 8.08
N LYS A 35 -12.37 -7.55 7.71
CA LYS A 35 -11.74 -6.27 8.04
C LYS A 35 -11.46 -5.49 6.77
N GLU A 36 -11.59 -4.19 6.83
CA GLU A 36 -11.15 -3.28 5.77
C GLU A 36 -9.80 -2.69 6.18
N ILE A 37 -8.83 -2.76 5.26
CA ILE A 37 -7.49 -2.18 5.42
C ILE A 37 -7.43 -0.98 4.49
N CYS A 38 -7.10 0.18 5.03
CA CYS A 38 -7.00 1.42 4.26
C CYS A 38 -5.55 1.89 4.21
N PHE A 39 -4.98 1.92 3.01
CA PHE A 39 -3.66 2.50 2.73
C PHE A 39 -3.83 3.94 2.29
N MET A 40 -3.13 4.85 2.95
CA MET A 40 -3.15 6.28 2.63
C MET A 40 -1.71 6.78 2.59
N LEU A 41 -1.34 7.46 1.49
CA LEU A 41 -0.02 8.07 1.32
C LEU A 41 -0.16 9.59 1.48
N THR A 42 0.70 10.16 2.31
CA THR A 42 0.72 11.60 2.56
C THR A 42 2.08 12.03 3.12
N ASP A 43 2.31 13.34 3.24
CA ASP A 43 3.46 13.86 3.96
C ASP A 43 3.37 13.60 5.48
N THR A 44 4.50 13.69 6.16
CA THR A 44 4.63 13.37 7.59
C THR A 44 3.70 14.21 8.47
N THR A 45 3.60 15.51 8.23
CA THR A 45 2.77 16.42 9.03
C THR A 45 1.28 16.04 8.90
N THR A 46 0.81 15.88 7.68
CA THR A 46 -0.57 15.45 7.39
C THR A 46 -0.85 14.05 7.96
N ALA A 47 0.13 13.13 7.95
CA ALA A 47 -0.02 11.80 8.51
C ALA A 47 -0.33 11.85 10.01
N TYR A 48 0.44 12.61 10.79
CA TYR A 48 0.22 12.74 12.24
C TYR A 48 -1.09 13.46 12.56
N GLN A 49 -1.40 14.55 11.86
CA GLN A 49 -2.66 15.27 12.05
C GLN A 49 -3.87 14.39 11.74
N SER A 50 -3.79 13.61 10.65
CA SER A 50 -4.85 12.69 10.26
C SER A 50 -5.01 11.56 11.26
N LEU A 51 -3.90 10.98 11.75
CA LEU A 51 -3.94 9.92 12.75
C LEU A 51 -4.60 10.39 14.05
N GLU A 52 -4.21 11.58 14.53
CA GLU A 52 -4.83 12.18 15.72
C GLU A 52 -6.31 12.49 15.53
N GLY A 53 -6.67 13.09 14.38
CA GLY A 53 -8.05 13.40 14.06
C GLY A 53 -8.93 12.16 13.94
N LEU A 54 -8.45 11.13 13.26
CA LEU A 54 -9.15 9.85 13.14
C LEU A 54 -9.27 9.14 14.50
N ASN A 55 -8.25 9.24 15.37
CA ASN A 55 -8.34 8.67 16.72
C ASN A 55 -9.42 9.35 17.55
N LYS A 56 -9.58 10.68 17.44
CA LYS A 56 -10.67 11.41 18.12
C LYS A 56 -12.06 10.98 17.63
N GLU A 57 -12.20 10.64 16.34
CA GLU A 57 -13.48 10.23 15.77
C GLU A 57 -13.82 8.75 16.02
N PHE A 58 -12.84 7.88 15.89
CA PHE A 58 -13.04 6.42 15.93
C PHE A 58 -12.66 5.78 17.26
N ASP A 59 -11.94 6.49 18.13
CA ASP A 59 -11.49 6.02 19.44
C ASP A 59 -10.81 4.65 19.39
N PHE A 60 -9.65 4.60 18.71
CA PHE A 60 -8.89 3.35 18.54
C PHE A 60 -8.41 2.71 19.84
N ASN A 61 -8.51 3.43 20.97
CA ASN A 61 -8.22 2.87 22.29
C ASN A 61 -9.30 1.90 22.78
N LYS A 62 -10.48 1.93 22.18
CA LYS A 62 -11.55 1.00 22.54
C LYS A 62 -11.38 -0.34 21.84
N PRO A 63 -11.74 -1.45 22.52
CA PRO A 63 -11.73 -2.77 21.90
C PRO A 63 -12.59 -2.81 20.63
N ASN A 64 -12.11 -3.47 19.59
CA ASN A 64 -12.79 -3.67 18.30
C ASN A 64 -12.99 -2.42 17.42
N HIS A 65 -12.45 -1.25 17.80
CA HIS A 65 -12.53 -0.03 16.99
C HIS A 65 -11.49 0.02 15.87
N GLY A 66 -10.60 -0.97 15.80
CA GLY A 66 -9.56 -1.07 14.78
C GLY A 66 -8.19 -0.67 15.29
N ILE A 67 -7.24 -0.59 14.38
CA ILE A 67 -5.87 -0.11 14.61
C ILE A 67 -5.49 0.86 13.50
N ALA A 68 -4.73 1.88 13.84
CA ALA A 68 -4.14 2.79 12.88
C ALA A 68 -2.67 3.02 13.24
N PHE A 69 -1.81 3.07 12.26
CA PHE A 69 -0.38 3.32 12.44
C PHE A 69 0.21 3.97 11.19
N THR A 70 1.36 4.60 11.35
CA THR A 70 2.14 5.20 10.25
C THR A 70 3.43 4.42 10.05
N THR A 71 3.86 4.34 8.79
CA THR A 71 5.16 3.78 8.42
C THR A 71 5.88 4.75 7.49
N SER A 72 7.21 4.76 7.56
CA SER A 72 8.01 5.58 6.65
C SER A 72 8.03 4.98 5.25
N VAL A 73 7.99 5.88 4.25
CA VAL A 73 8.15 5.53 2.83
C VAL A 73 9.42 6.22 2.33
N CYS A 74 10.30 5.46 1.68
CA CYS A 74 11.58 5.97 1.19
C CYS A 74 11.47 6.68 -0.16
N LYS A 75 10.58 6.19 -1.04
CA LYS A 75 10.42 6.71 -2.40
C LYS A 75 8.99 6.51 -2.87
N ILE A 76 8.45 7.51 -3.58
CA ILE A 76 7.10 7.47 -4.17
C ILE A 76 7.22 7.86 -5.64
N LEU A 77 6.51 7.15 -6.51
CA LEU A 77 6.42 7.39 -7.95
C LEU A 77 4.93 7.38 -8.35
N GLY A 78 4.57 8.19 -9.34
CA GLY A 78 3.18 8.27 -9.85
C GLY A 78 2.24 9.14 -9.03
N ALA A 79 2.66 9.67 -7.87
CA ALA A 79 1.87 10.55 -7.02
C ALA A 79 2.29 12.01 -7.20
N LYS A 80 1.72 12.71 -8.20
CA LYS A 80 2.08 14.13 -8.51
C LYS A 80 1.87 15.11 -7.35
N SER A 81 1.06 14.76 -6.38
CA SER A 81 0.72 15.63 -5.24
C SER A 81 1.59 15.43 -4.00
N LEU A 82 2.51 14.48 -4.06
CA LEU A 82 3.46 14.20 -3.00
C LEU A 82 4.86 14.38 -3.58
N PRO A 83 5.49 15.56 -3.42
CA PRO A 83 6.85 15.76 -3.86
C PRO A 83 7.75 14.80 -3.09
N CYS A 84 8.37 13.88 -3.78
CA CYS A 84 9.47 13.10 -3.25
C CYS A 84 10.74 13.90 -3.51
N GLU A 85 11.18 14.68 -2.55
CA GLU A 85 12.51 15.28 -2.62
C GLU A 85 13.53 14.15 -2.44
N SER A 86 14.23 13.85 -3.51
CA SER A 86 15.27 12.82 -3.56
C SER A 86 16.49 13.09 -2.65
N SER A 87 16.51 14.21 -1.95
CA SER A 87 17.63 14.64 -1.10
C SER A 87 17.62 14.09 0.33
N ASP A 88 16.47 13.64 0.84
CA ASP A 88 16.36 13.14 2.22
C ASP A 88 16.58 11.64 2.38
N TYR A 89 16.88 10.94 1.29
CA TYR A 89 17.17 9.51 1.29
C TYR A 89 18.38 9.12 2.16
N LYS A 90 19.23 10.09 2.51
CA LYS A 90 20.48 9.86 3.27
C LYS A 90 20.39 10.14 4.77
N LYS A 91 19.29 10.67 5.28
CA LYS A 91 19.13 10.94 6.71
C LYS A 91 18.17 10.00 7.38
N GLY A 92 18.67 8.88 7.89
CA GLY A 92 17.97 8.12 8.91
C GLY A 92 17.58 6.71 8.58
N VAL A 93 18.12 6.10 7.53
CA VAL A 93 17.87 4.70 7.25
C VAL A 93 19.19 3.95 7.23
N GLU A 94 19.36 3.09 8.22
CA GLU A 94 20.35 2.05 8.22
C GLU A 94 20.27 1.28 6.88
N ASN A 95 21.42 0.81 6.41
CA ASN A 95 21.60 0.05 5.18
C ASN A 95 20.75 -1.24 5.27
N THR A 96 19.46 -1.15 4.94
CA THR A 96 18.59 -2.32 4.96
C THR A 96 18.90 -3.19 3.74
N MET A 97 19.04 -4.50 3.99
CA MET A 97 19.36 -5.45 2.92
C MET A 97 18.18 -5.69 1.97
N TYR A 98 16.96 -5.38 2.40
CA TYR A 98 15.73 -5.64 1.65
C TYR A 98 14.77 -4.46 1.67
N HIS A 99 14.06 -4.31 0.56
CA HIS A 99 12.97 -3.35 0.40
C HIS A 99 11.66 -4.05 0.07
N MET A 100 10.57 -3.45 0.51
CA MET A 100 9.22 -3.78 0.04
C MET A 100 8.79 -2.74 -0.99
N ILE A 101 8.59 -3.18 -2.21
CA ILE A 101 8.04 -2.40 -3.31
C ILE A 101 6.54 -2.68 -3.34
N THR A 102 5.73 -1.64 -3.15
CA THR A 102 4.29 -1.72 -3.29
C THR A 102 3.85 -0.96 -4.53
N THR A 103 3.19 -1.65 -5.45
CA THR A 103 2.64 -1.06 -6.67
C THR A 103 1.12 -1.16 -6.63
N ILE A 104 0.43 -0.03 -6.79
CA ILE A 104 -1.04 0.04 -6.86
C ILE A 104 -1.41 0.48 -8.27
N VAL A 105 -2.17 -0.37 -8.96
CA VAL A 105 -2.57 -0.18 -10.37
C VAL A 105 -4.06 -0.43 -10.54
N GLU A 106 -4.59 -0.13 -11.72
CA GLU A 106 -5.94 -0.50 -12.11
C GLU A 106 -6.08 -2.03 -12.15
N ARG A 107 -7.29 -2.51 -11.89
CA ARG A 107 -7.63 -3.95 -12.01
C ARG A 107 -7.26 -4.50 -13.38
N GLY A 108 -6.65 -5.68 -13.41
CA GLY A 108 -6.16 -6.36 -14.60
C GLY A 108 -4.75 -5.95 -15.02
N LYS A 109 -4.04 -5.16 -14.19
CA LYS A 109 -2.67 -4.71 -14.46
C LYS A 109 -1.61 -5.32 -13.52
N ALA A 110 -2.02 -6.12 -12.54
CA ALA A 110 -1.08 -6.72 -11.60
C ALA A 110 -0.11 -7.69 -12.28
N GLU A 111 -0.57 -8.48 -13.23
CA GLU A 111 0.29 -9.41 -13.97
C GLU A 111 1.34 -8.66 -14.81
N ASP A 112 0.98 -7.52 -15.43
CA ASP A 112 1.92 -6.66 -16.14
C ASP A 112 3.03 -6.14 -15.19
N VAL A 113 2.68 -5.87 -13.91
CA VAL A 113 3.64 -5.47 -12.87
C VAL A 113 4.59 -6.63 -12.55
N ILE A 114 4.05 -7.83 -12.33
CA ILE A 114 4.85 -9.03 -12.04
C ILE A 114 5.79 -9.35 -13.20
N ASP A 115 5.31 -9.29 -14.43
CA ASP A 115 6.12 -9.52 -15.64
C ASP A 115 7.27 -8.52 -15.75
N ALA A 116 6.98 -7.23 -15.55
CA ALA A 116 7.99 -6.19 -15.57
C ALA A 116 9.05 -6.40 -14.47
N ALA A 117 8.61 -6.74 -13.28
CA ALA A 117 9.48 -7.00 -12.13
C ALA A 117 10.36 -8.25 -12.36
N THR A 118 9.78 -9.31 -12.88
CA THR A 118 10.49 -10.58 -13.15
C THR A 118 11.56 -10.39 -14.21
N LYS A 119 11.31 -9.62 -15.28
CA LYS A 119 12.32 -9.25 -16.29
C LYS A 119 13.51 -8.52 -15.68
N ALA A 120 13.31 -7.80 -14.59
CA ALA A 120 14.34 -7.07 -13.85
C ALA A 120 14.94 -7.88 -12.69
N GLY A 121 14.64 -9.17 -12.58
CA GLY A 121 15.25 -10.08 -11.60
C GLY A 121 14.44 -10.30 -10.31
N SER A 122 13.20 -9.81 -10.22
CA SER A 122 12.31 -10.16 -9.10
C SER A 122 11.96 -11.64 -9.15
N LYS A 123 11.85 -12.25 -7.96
CA LYS A 123 11.49 -13.67 -7.80
C LYS A 123 9.98 -13.90 -7.69
N GLY A 124 9.17 -12.85 -7.84
CA GLY A 124 7.72 -12.87 -7.76
C GLY A 124 7.17 -11.83 -6.80
N GLY A 125 5.86 -11.85 -6.58
CA GLY A 125 5.17 -10.93 -5.68
C GLY A 125 3.82 -11.47 -5.24
N THR A 126 3.15 -10.72 -4.36
CA THR A 126 1.81 -11.03 -3.87
C THR A 126 0.82 -10.02 -4.44
N ILE A 127 -0.24 -10.49 -5.06
CA ILE A 127 -1.31 -9.65 -5.63
C ILE A 127 -2.50 -9.66 -4.68
N MET A 128 -3.03 -8.48 -4.39
CA MET A 128 -4.24 -8.28 -3.59
C MET A 128 -5.22 -7.40 -4.35
N GLY A 129 -6.50 -7.78 -4.36
CA GLY A 129 -7.57 -6.91 -4.86
C GLY A 129 -7.85 -5.76 -3.91
N GLY A 130 -8.18 -4.59 -4.47
CA GLY A 130 -8.54 -3.41 -3.72
C GLY A 130 -9.49 -2.50 -4.49
N ARG A 131 -9.86 -1.39 -3.87
CA ARG A 131 -10.59 -0.29 -4.50
C ARG A 131 -10.03 1.02 -3.96
N GLY A 132 -10.07 2.07 -4.73
CA GLY A 132 -9.57 3.33 -4.24
C GLY A 132 -9.76 4.45 -5.25
N SER A 133 -9.73 5.68 -4.74
CA SER A 133 -9.80 6.87 -5.57
C SER A 133 -8.51 7.67 -5.42
N GLY A 134 -7.84 7.91 -6.53
CA GLY A 134 -6.81 8.95 -6.65
C GLY A 134 -7.42 10.33 -6.82
N ILE A 135 -6.58 11.35 -6.94
CA ILE A 135 -6.99 12.76 -7.08
C ILE A 135 -7.79 13.01 -8.36
N HIS A 136 -7.57 12.19 -9.40
CA HIS A 136 -8.16 12.33 -10.73
C HIS A 136 -9.24 11.28 -11.06
N GLU A 137 -9.61 10.42 -10.12
CA GLU A 137 -10.46 9.26 -10.37
C GLU A 137 -11.79 9.32 -9.61
N THR A 138 -12.52 10.42 -9.72
CA THR A 138 -13.92 10.44 -9.29
C THR A 138 -14.83 10.17 -10.47
N SER A 139 -15.18 8.91 -10.70
CA SER A 139 -16.30 8.59 -11.59
C SER A 139 -17.60 8.65 -10.81
N LYS A 140 -18.54 9.43 -11.30
CA LYS A 140 -19.91 9.49 -10.75
C LYS A 140 -20.84 8.75 -11.71
N LEU A 141 -21.50 7.72 -11.23
CA LEU A 141 -22.60 7.09 -11.94
C LEU A 141 -23.89 7.37 -11.16
N PHE A 142 -24.88 7.99 -11.78
CA PHE A 142 -26.16 8.37 -11.14
C PHE A 142 -25.97 9.14 -9.81
N SER A 143 -25.04 10.08 -9.77
CA SER A 143 -24.69 10.88 -8.56
C SER A 143 -24.07 10.08 -7.40
N MET A 144 -23.72 8.82 -7.59
CA MET A 144 -22.99 8.00 -6.64
C MET A 144 -21.49 8.01 -6.97
N ASP A 145 -20.66 8.25 -5.95
CA ASP A 145 -19.20 8.14 -6.09
C ASP A 145 -18.84 6.65 -6.24
N ILE A 146 -18.26 6.29 -7.40
CA ILE A 146 -17.72 4.96 -7.64
C ILE A 146 -16.24 4.97 -7.30
N GLU A 147 -15.82 4.11 -6.39
CA GLU A 147 -14.41 3.84 -6.14
C GLU A 147 -13.93 2.79 -7.14
N PRO A 148 -13.02 3.13 -8.08
CA PRO A 148 -12.54 2.17 -9.07
C PRO A 148 -11.81 1.00 -8.42
N GLU A 149 -11.93 -0.18 -9.05
CA GLU A 149 -11.21 -1.36 -8.61
C GLU A 149 -9.72 -1.22 -8.90
N LYS A 150 -8.91 -1.63 -7.95
CA LYS A 150 -7.45 -1.58 -7.97
C LYS A 150 -6.86 -2.92 -7.63
N GLU A 151 -5.62 -3.12 -8.04
CA GLU A 151 -4.77 -4.22 -7.60
C GLU A 151 -3.54 -3.68 -6.91
N ILE A 152 -3.16 -4.34 -5.82
CA ILE A 152 -1.98 -4.02 -5.01
C ILE A 152 -1.01 -5.16 -5.18
N VAL A 153 0.18 -4.87 -5.67
CA VAL A 153 1.27 -5.85 -5.83
C VAL A 153 2.36 -5.54 -4.83
N LEU A 154 2.69 -6.51 -3.99
CA LEU A 154 3.77 -6.45 -3.02
C LEU A 154 4.94 -7.31 -3.50
N ILE A 155 6.11 -6.70 -3.63
CA ILE A 155 7.35 -7.36 -4.03
C ILE A 155 8.41 -7.09 -2.96
N VAL A 156 9.02 -8.16 -2.43
CA VAL A 156 10.19 -8.04 -1.58
C VAL A 156 11.42 -8.29 -2.44
N SER A 157 12.36 -7.35 -2.45
CA SER A 157 13.59 -7.43 -3.23
C SER A 157 14.81 -7.08 -2.38
N GLU A 158 15.96 -7.57 -2.78
CA GLU A 158 17.24 -7.06 -2.29
C GLU A 158 17.38 -5.58 -2.64
N ALA A 159 18.00 -4.80 -1.77
CA ALA A 159 18.04 -3.35 -1.89
C ALA A 159 18.75 -2.88 -3.18
N ASP A 160 19.79 -3.60 -3.61
CA ASP A 160 20.56 -3.35 -4.84
C ASP A 160 19.74 -3.61 -6.13
N MET A 161 18.73 -4.50 -6.05
CA MET A 161 17.86 -4.83 -7.19
C MET A 161 16.65 -3.89 -7.31
N THR A 162 16.34 -3.14 -6.25
CA THR A 162 15.12 -2.33 -6.15
C THR A 162 14.98 -1.33 -7.29
N ASP A 163 16.04 -0.57 -7.58
CA ASP A 163 15.97 0.48 -8.62
C ASP A 163 15.78 -0.11 -10.01
N ALA A 164 16.37 -1.27 -10.31
CA ALA A 164 16.18 -1.98 -11.58
C ALA A 164 14.72 -2.45 -11.74
N ILE A 165 14.17 -3.07 -10.69
CA ILE A 165 12.77 -3.55 -10.66
C ILE A 165 11.80 -2.38 -10.82
N VAL A 166 11.97 -1.33 -10.03
CA VAL A 166 11.11 -0.13 -10.06
C VAL A 166 11.17 0.55 -11.43
N SER A 167 12.36 0.68 -12.02
CA SER A 167 12.53 1.28 -13.35
C SER A 167 11.84 0.47 -14.44
N SER A 168 11.90 -0.86 -14.37
CA SER A 168 11.21 -1.75 -15.30
C SER A 168 9.69 -1.61 -15.21
N ILE A 169 9.14 -1.64 -14.00
CA ILE A 169 7.69 -1.44 -13.76
C ILE A 169 7.26 -0.06 -14.25
N ARG A 170 8.00 1.00 -13.87
CA ARG A 170 7.73 2.38 -14.24
C ARG A 170 7.65 2.57 -15.76
N ALA A 171 8.60 1.98 -16.49
CA ALA A 171 8.66 2.09 -17.95
C ALA A 171 7.53 1.29 -18.62
N GLN A 172 7.31 0.03 -18.21
CA GLN A 172 6.32 -0.85 -18.85
C GLN A 172 4.88 -0.36 -18.63
N LEU A 173 4.56 0.12 -17.42
CA LEU A 173 3.21 0.58 -17.07
C LEU A 173 3.01 2.09 -17.22
N LYS A 174 4.05 2.84 -17.60
CA LYS A 174 4.01 4.31 -17.73
C LYS A 174 3.50 5.00 -16.47
N ILE A 175 4.03 4.60 -15.32
CA ILE A 175 3.57 5.04 -13.99
C ILE A 175 3.57 6.56 -13.82
N ASP A 176 4.39 7.28 -14.57
CA ASP A 176 4.46 8.74 -14.52
C ASP A 176 3.24 9.43 -15.16
N ASP A 177 2.49 8.71 -15.98
CA ASP A 177 1.27 9.23 -16.57
C ASP A 177 0.15 9.29 -15.51
N PRO A 178 -0.72 10.31 -15.54
CA PRO A 178 -1.82 10.42 -14.60
C PRO A 178 -2.73 9.19 -14.61
N GLY A 179 -3.05 8.67 -13.42
CA GLY A 179 -3.98 7.55 -13.25
C GLY A 179 -3.40 6.17 -13.53
N LYS A 180 -2.13 6.05 -13.99
CA LYS A 180 -1.55 4.74 -14.32
C LYS A 180 -1.15 3.90 -13.12
N GLY A 181 -0.99 4.52 -11.96
CA GLY A 181 -0.68 3.82 -10.73
C GLY A 181 0.26 4.59 -9.81
N ILE A 182 0.61 3.95 -8.71
CA ILE A 182 1.53 4.49 -7.71
C ILE A 182 2.49 3.37 -7.33
N ILE A 183 3.77 3.71 -7.23
CA ILE A 183 4.80 2.85 -6.64
C ILE A 183 5.33 3.55 -5.39
N TYR A 184 5.44 2.83 -4.29
CA TYR A 184 6.18 3.30 -3.14
C TYR A 184 7.04 2.20 -2.55
N ILE A 185 8.17 2.61 -1.94
CA ILE A 185 9.21 1.74 -1.43
C ILE A 185 9.36 1.96 0.06
N GLN A 186 9.40 0.87 0.81
CA GLN A 186 9.61 0.87 2.25
C GLN A 186 10.82 -0.01 2.60
N ASN A 187 11.58 0.38 3.60
CA ASN A 187 12.66 -0.44 4.12
C ASN A 187 12.12 -1.59 4.95
N ILE A 188 12.74 -2.75 4.81
CA ILE A 188 12.51 -3.89 5.67
C ILE A 188 13.65 -3.96 6.69
N VAL A 189 13.33 -3.68 7.96
CA VAL A 189 14.31 -3.61 9.05
C VAL A 189 14.81 -5.00 9.43
N GLU A 190 13.93 -5.99 9.44
CA GLU A 190 14.25 -7.39 9.74
C GLU A 190 13.49 -8.32 8.81
N HIS A 191 14.18 -9.33 8.26
CA HIS A 191 13.53 -10.37 7.48
C HIS A 191 14.05 -11.75 7.88
N LYS A 192 13.19 -12.75 7.82
CA LYS A 192 13.55 -14.16 7.92
C LYS A 192 13.22 -14.84 6.60
N LYS A 193 14.25 -15.37 5.95
CA LYS A 193 14.09 -16.11 4.70
C LYS A 193 13.79 -17.57 5.05
N SER A 194 12.68 -18.09 4.58
CA SER A 194 12.51 -19.54 4.48
C SER A 194 13.46 -20.05 3.40
N LEU A 195 14.38 -20.94 3.78
CA LEU A 195 15.36 -21.55 2.87
C LEU A 195 14.78 -22.73 2.07
N GLU A 196 13.48 -22.92 2.11
CA GLU A 196 12.86 -23.97 1.31
C GLU A 196 12.70 -23.51 -0.13
N THR A 197 13.65 -23.93 -0.95
CA THR A 197 13.51 -23.99 -2.41
C THR A 197 12.40 -24.99 -2.73
N TYR A 198 11.27 -24.51 -3.21
CA TYR A 198 10.35 -25.39 -3.93
C TYR A 198 11.05 -25.83 -5.23
N ASN A 199 11.49 -27.09 -5.25
CA ASN A 199 11.89 -27.79 -6.47
C ASN A 199 10.64 -28.16 -7.27
#